data_03f81ddb47e2d2fcef0b3285ac36d3b2
#
_entry.id   03f81ddb47e2d2fcef0b3285ac36d3b2
#
_cell.length_a   1.000
_cell.length_b   1.000
_cell.length_c   1.000
_cell.angle_alpha   90.00
_cell.angle_beta   90.00
_cell.angle_gamma   90.00
#
_symmetry.space_group_name_H-M   'P 1'
#
loop_
_entity.id
_entity.type
_entity.pdbx_description
1 polymer ?
#
loop_
_entity_poly.entity_id
_entity_poly.type
_entity_poly.pdbx_seq_one_letter_code
_entity_poly.pdbx_strand_id
1 'polypeptide(L)'
;MRKSGIKLAVAGFAALSLVVAACGGSSSSTSDTTAACETTTPVSLQLQWVTQAQFAGYFAAVDQGFYAAQCLDVTIVEGGVDIVPQQQLADGAVDFALSWVPKALASREAGANIVNIAQIFQRSGTLQVSFKDAGIATSADFAGKKIGNWGFGNEFEIFAALTKAGIDPATGVELVQQQFDMAGLLAGDIDAAEAMTYNEYAQVLEAINPDTGALYTPEDFNVVSYEAEGVGMLQDAIWANGDKLASDPAYADTAAKFVAASIQGWAFCRDNAEACRDIVVAKGSTLGASHQLWQMNEVSKLIWPAPMGAGMIDAAAWDRTVTLAQGTKNLEGSTVLTAAPTEGAYTNDIVTAAYAILDALGVDYKGEAFAPLTVTLNEGGN
;
A
#
# COMPACT_ATOMS: atom_id res chain seq x y z
N MET A 1 63.98 12.67 -36.29
CA MET A 1 64.32 12.67 -37.73
C MET A 1 63.02 12.37 -38.52
N ARG A 2 62.83 13.19 -39.49
CA ARG A 2 61.95 13.26 -40.66
C ARG A 2 60.47 13.64 -40.43
N LYS A 3 60.27 14.86 -40.81
CA LYS A 3 59.13 15.63 -41.30
C LYS A 3 58.60 15.07 -42.63
N SER A 4 57.29 15.19 -42.84
CA SER A 4 56.63 15.53 -44.12
C SER A 4 55.14 15.51 -43.85
N GLY A 5 54.31 16.45 -44.04
CA GLY A 5 54.22 17.70 -44.80
C GLY A 5 53.62 17.49 -46.18
N ILE A 6 52.41 18.01 -46.45
CA ILE A 6 51.83 18.38 -47.76
C ILE A 6 50.33 18.12 -47.76
N LYS A 7 49.47 18.99 -48.00
CA LYS A 7 49.08 20.21 -48.69
C LYS A 7 47.61 20.16 -49.04
N LEU A 8 46.98 21.29 -48.89
CA LEU A 8 45.65 21.72 -49.37
C LEU A 8 45.33 21.32 -50.80
N ALA A 9 44.03 21.03 -51.05
CA ALA A 9 43.39 21.41 -52.30
C ALA A 9 41.92 21.76 -52.05
N VAL A 10 41.59 23.04 -52.32
CA VAL A 10 40.29 23.64 -52.43
C VAL A 10 39.81 23.41 -53.84
N ALA A 11 38.57 22.92 -54.03
CA ALA A 11 37.84 23.12 -55.28
C ALA A 11 36.34 23.26 -54.95
N GLY A 12 35.82 24.44 -55.11
CA GLY A 12 34.40 24.74 -55.14
C GLY A 12 33.78 24.38 -56.48
N PHE A 13 32.55 24.00 -56.51
CA PHE A 13 31.65 24.19 -57.65
C PHE A 13 30.18 24.41 -57.20
N ALA A 14 29.56 25.23 -58.03
CA ALA A 14 28.36 25.98 -57.81
C ALA A 14 27.04 25.19 -57.84
N ALA A 15 26.02 25.86 -57.32
CA ALA A 15 24.59 25.69 -57.33
C ALA A 15 23.97 24.98 -58.56
N LEU A 16 22.94 24.15 -58.25
CA LEU A 16 21.77 24.07 -59.14
C LEU A 16 20.51 23.79 -58.32
N SER A 17 19.64 24.76 -58.32
CA SER A 17 18.29 24.70 -57.74
C SER A 17 17.39 23.80 -58.59
N LEU A 18 16.73 22.83 -57.96
CA LEU A 18 15.56 22.18 -58.58
C LEU A 18 14.42 22.16 -57.55
N VAL A 19 13.44 23.02 -57.85
CA VAL A 19 12.12 23.04 -57.21
C VAL A 19 11.33 21.85 -57.79
N VAL A 20 10.95 20.90 -56.96
CA VAL A 20 9.89 19.95 -57.27
C VAL A 20 8.80 20.12 -56.23
N ALA A 21 7.71 20.75 -56.64
CA ALA A 21 6.45 20.75 -55.92
C ALA A 21 5.79 19.38 -56.11
N ALA A 22 5.56 18.66 -55.01
CA ALA A 22 4.65 17.53 -54.97
C ALA A 22 3.71 17.70 -53.78
N CYS A 23 2.46 17.87 -54.10
CA CYS A 23 1.32 17.85 -53.18
C CYS A 23 1.17 16.46 -52.56
N GLY A 24 0.77 16.43 -51.32
CA GLY A 24 0.04 15.24 -50.85
C GLY A 24 0.39 14.82 -49.45
N GLY A 25 -0.55 14.95 -48.53
CA GLY A 25 -0.65 14.16 -47.31
C GLY A 25 -0.15 14.84 -46.06
N SER A 26 -0.96 15.73 -45.48
CA SER A 26 -0.86 16.09 -44.06
C SER A 26 -1.25 14.88 -43.24
N SER A 27 -0.29 14.04 -42.87
CA SER A 27 -0.40 13.21 -41.68
C SER A 27 -0.06 14.12 -40.49
N SER A 28 -1.09 14.61 -39.83
CA SER A 28 -0.98 15.19 -38.52
C SER A 28 -0.55 14.08 -37.54
N SER A 29 0.74 13.94 -37.36
CA SER A 29 1.24 13.31 -36.13
C SER A 29 0.87 14.28 -35.00
N THR A 30 -0.20 13.99 -34.28
CA THR A 30 -0.43 14.50 -32.94
C THR A 30 0.71 13.95 -32.09
N SER A 31 1.82 14.66 -32.04
CA SER A 31 2.73 14.58 -30.93
C SER A 31 1.96 15.14 -29.74
N ASP A 32 1.50 14.26 -28.86
CA ASP A 32 1.15 14.61 -27.47
C ASP A 32 2.43 15.19 -26.85
N THR A 33 2.62 16.50 -27.00
CA THR A 33 3.54 17.26 -26.18
C THR A 33 2.88 17.38 -24.80
N THR A 34 3.15 16.45 -23.91
CA THR A 34 3.08 16.72 -22.46
C THR A 34 3.84 18.03 -22.26
N ALA A 35 3.13 19.08 -21.86
CA ALA A 35 3.78 20.36 -21.55
C ALA A 35 4.85 20.11 -20.50
N ALA A 36 6.10 20.43 -20.81
CA ALA A 36 7.18 20.27 -19.86
C ALA A 36 6.87 21.11 -18.62
N CYS A 37 7.01 20.52 -17.44
CA CYS A 37 6.80 21.24 -16.19
C CYS A 37 7.77 22.41 -16.10
N GLU A 38 7.26 23.64 -15.95
CA GLU A 38 8.10 24.83 -15.75
C GLU A 38 8.85 24.73 -14.40
N THR A 39 8.21 24.12 -13.40
CA THR A 39 8.79 23.84 -12.08
C THR A 39 8.22 22.51 -11.56
N THR A 40 9.03 21.77 -10.83
CA THR A 40 8.60 20.56 -10.10
C THR A 40 8.49 20.87 -8.60
N THR A 41 7.43 20.34 -7.98
CA THR A 41 7.19 20.47 -6.54
C THR A 41 7.79 19.25 -5.84
N PRO A 42 8.76 19.43 -4.93
CA PRO A 42 9.25 18.32 -4.11
C PRO A 42 8.15 17.86 -3.15
N VAL A 43 7.98 16.55 -3.02
CA VAL A 43 6.99 15.90 -2.18
C VAL A 43 7.62 14.70 -1.49
N SER A 44 7.36 14.51 -0.20
CA SER A 44 7.80 13.37 0.59
C SER A 44 6.62 12.52 1.04
N LEU A 45 6.75 11.19 0.85
CA LEU A 45 5.81 10.19 1.34
C LEU A 45 6.49 9.30 2.38
N GLN A 46 6.03 9.30 3.63
CA GLN A 46 6.46 8.37 4.67
C GLN A 46 5.67 7.06 4.55
N LEU A 47 6.37 5.95 4.31
CA LEU A 47 5.79 4.61 4.41
C LEU A 47 5.61 4.23 5.89
N GLN A 48 4.67 3.33 6.17
CA GLN A 48 4.50 2.80 7.52
C GLN A 48 5.38 1.58 7.83
N TRP A 49 6.01 0.99 6.81
CA TRP A 49 6.85 -0.19 6.93
C TRP A 49 8.03 -0.14 5.95
N VAL A 50 8.86 -1.18 5.99
CA VAL A 50 10.00 -1.35 5.09
C VAL A 50 9.57 -1.53 3.63
N THR A 51 10.50 -1.36 2.70
CA THR A 51 10.28 -1.50 1.26
C THR A 51 9.82 -2.90 0.89
N GLN A 52 8.58 -2.99 0.38
CA GLN A 52 7.95 -4.24 -0.09
C GLN A 52 6.75 -3.94 -0.99
N ALA A 53 6.17 -4.97 -1.64
CA ALA A 53 5.08 -4.81 -2.60
C ALA A 53 3.76 -4.31 -1.98
N GLN A 54 3.65 -4.25 -0.65
CA GLN A 54 2.60 -3.49 0.04
C GLN A 54 2.52 -2.04 -0.43
N PHE A 55 3.63 -1.48 -0.93
CA PHE A 55 3.73 -0.09 -1.38
C PHE A 55 4.03 0.03 -2.88
N ALA A 56 3.83 -1.06 -3.62
CA ALA A 56 4.25 -1.17 -5.02
C ALA A 56 3.71 -0.05 -5.91
N GLY A 57 2.45 0.38 -5.73
CA GLY A 57 1.86 1.44 -6.53
C GLY A 57 2.59 2.78 -6.44
N TYR A 58 3.13 3.11 -5.26
CA TYR A 58 3.90 4.34 -5.07
C TYR A 58 5.27 4.24 -5.74
N PHE A 59 5.95 3.10 -5.63
CA PHE A 59 7.21 2.85 -6.32
C PHE A 59 7.03 2.84 -7.84
N ALA A 60 5.94 2.23 -8.32
CA ALA A 60 5.58 2.24 -9.74
C ALA A 60 5.29 3.66 -10.23
N ALA A 61 4.60 4.49 -9.44
CA ALA A 61 4.32 5.86 -9.82
C ALA A 61 5.59 6.71 -9.96
N VAL A 62 6.62 6.45 -9.15
CA VAL A 62 7.96 7.05 -9.32
C VAL A 62 8.65 6.51 -10.57
N ASP A 63 8.72 5.17 -10.72
CA ASP A 63 9.46 4.51 -11.79
C ASP A 63 8.89 4.81 -13.19
N GLN A 64 7.57 4.77 -13.30
CA GLN A 64 6.87 5.04 -14.56
C GLN A 64 6.70 6.55 -14.85
N GLY A 65 7.18 7.43 -13.96
CA GLY A 65 7.12 8.87 -14.14
C GLY A 65 5.73 9.49 -13.97
N PHE A 66 4.77 8.79 -13.33
CA PHE A 66 3.41 9.31 -13.16
C PHE A 66 3.39 10.55 -12.25
N TYR A 67 4.22 10.58 -11.21
CA TYR A 67 4.40 11.77 -10.39
C TYR A 67 5.05 12.91 -11.18
N ALA A 68 6.09 12.61 -11.95
CA ALA A 68 6.77 13.59 -12.78
C ALA A 68 5.84 14.21 -13.83
N ALA A 69 4.91 13.43 -14.41
CA ALA A 69 3.88 13.92 -15.32
C ALA A 69 2.89 14.90 -14.65
N GLN A 70 2.76 14.85 -13.31
CA GLN A 70 1.98 15.80 -12.52
C GLN A 70 2.85 16.93 -11.94
N CYS A 71 4.09 17.08 -12.42
CA CYS A 71 5.08 18.05 -11.95
C CYS A 71 5.45 17.88 -10.47
N LEU A 72 5.45 16.64 -9.98
CA LEU A 72 5.87 16.28 -8.63
C LEU A 72 7.20 15.52 -8.66
N ASP A 73 8.12 15.89 -7.75
CA ASP A 73 9.37 15.16 -7.48
C ASP A 73 9.19 14.43 -6.13
N VAL A 74 8.75 13.15 -6.21
CA VAL A 74 8.36 12.39 -5.03
C VAL A 74 9.50 11.57 -4.47
N THR A 75 9.84 11.82 -3.21
CA THR A 75 10.75 11.00 -2.41
C THR A 75 9.94 10.09 -1.50
N ILE A 76 10.14 8.77 -1.63
CA ILE A 76 9.56 7.78 -0.73
C ILE A 76 10.52 7.56 0.44
N VAL A 77 10.03 7.77 1.66
CA VAL A 77 10.78 7.59 2.91
C VAL A 77 10.35 6.26 3.53
N GLU A 78 11.32 5.37 3.69
CA GLU A 78 11.06 4.03 4.25
C GLU A 78 10.60 4.12 5.71
N GLY A 79 9.68 3.24 6.10
CA GLY A 79 9.18 3.10 7.46
C GLY A 79 9.90 1.99 8.23
N GLY A 80 9.34 1.60 9.35
CA GLY A 80 9.86 0.54 10.21
C GLY A 80 9.25 0.56 11.61
N VAL A 81 9.64 -0.38 12.47
CA VAL A 81 9.06 -0.56 13.82
C VAL A 81 9.12 0.71 14.67
N ASP A 82 10.24 1.44 14.58
CA ASP A 82 10.49 2.65 15.39
C ASP A 82 9.97 3.95 14.75
N ILE A 83 9.34 3.85 13.57
CA ILE A 83 8.80 5.01 12.84
C ILE A 83 7.28 5.09 13.07
N VAL A 84 6.82 6.26 13.51
CA VAL A 84 5.40 6.60 13.64
C VAL A 84 5.03 7.59 12.52
N PRO A 85 4.52 7.12 11.38
CA PRO A 85 4.27 7.96 10.21
C PRO A 85 3.33 9.14 10.49
N GLN A 86 2.31 8.91 11.32
CA GLN A 86 1.34 9.91 11.72
C GLN A 86 2.01 11.10 12.44
N GLN A 87 3.04 10.82 13.26
CA GLN A 87 3.77 11.86 13.97
C GLN A 87 4.69 12.62 13.01
N GLN A 88 5.40 11.92 12.10
CA GLN A 88 6.23 12.55 11.08
C GLN A 88 5.41 13.55 10.24
N LEU A 89 4.17 13.15 9.89
CA LEU A 89 3.25 14.01 9.15
C LEU A 89 2.75 15.19 9.99
N ALA A 90 2.33 14.96 11.23
CA ALA A 90 1.83 15.99 12.12
C ALA A 90 2.89 17.06 12.41
N ASP A 91 4.15 16.64 12.59
CA ASP A 91 5.29 17.52 12.84
C ASP A 91 5.76 18.25 11.55
N GLY A 92 5.19 17.90 10.38
CA GLY A 92 5.55 18.51 9.10
C GLY A 92 6.90 18.05 8.54
N ALA A 93 7.45 16.94 9.05
CA ALA A 93 8.69 16.35 8.55
C ALA A 93 8.52 15.72 7.16
N VAL A 94 7.30 15.32 6.82
CA VAL A 94 6.92 14.80 5.50
C VAL A 94 5.61 15.46 5.03
N ASP A 95 5.33 15.37 3.74
CA ASP A 95 4.14 15.97 3.15
C ASP A 95 2.92 15.04 3.22
N PHE A 96 3.15 13.74 3.02
CA PHE A 96 2.13 12.70 3.14
C PHE A 96 2.68 11.51 3.93
N ALA A 97 1.77 10.74 4.53
CA ALA A 97 2.15 9.50 5.23
C ALA A 97 1.11 8.41 4.99
N LEU A 98 1.57 7.15 5.05
CA LEU A 98 0.70 5.99 5.06
C LEU A 98 0.47 5.54 6.51
N SER A 99 -0.77 5.22 6.83
CA SER A 99 -1.13 4.64 8.12
C SER A 99 -2.47 3.92 8.05
N TRP A 100 -2.62 2.91 8.90
CA TRP A 100 -3.92 2.31 9.18
C TRP A 100 -4.83 3.28 9.89
N VAL A 101 -6.13 3.23 9.55
CA VAL A 101 -7.12 4.19 10.07
C VAL A 101 -7.18 4.20 11.60
N PRO A 102 -7.29 3.07 12.33
CA PRO A 102 -7.37 3.12 13.79
C PRO A 102 -6.13 3.73 14.43
N LYS A 103 -4.92 3.47 13.92
CA LYS A 103 -3.67 4.08 14.41
C LYS A 103 -3.66 5.59 14.22
N ALA A 104 -4.07 6.04 13.04
CA ALA A 104 -4.13 7.46 12.71
C ALA A 104 -5.21 8.20 13.53
N LEU A 105 -6.36 7.56 13.76
CA LEU A 105 -7.40 8.12 14.61
C LEU A 105 -6.98 8.23 16.09
N ALA A 106 -6.24 7.24 16.60
CA ALA A 106 -5.65 7.34 17.95
C ALA A 106 -4.65 8.50 18.03
N SER A 107 -3.83 8.71 17.01
CA SER A 107 -2.93 9.87 16.94
C SER A 107 -3.69 11.19 16.84
N ARG A 108 -4.82 11.23 16.11
CA ARG A 108 -5.69 12.41 16.08
C ARG A 108 -6.30 12.72 17.45
N GLU A 109 -6.79 11.70 18.16
CA GLU A 109 -7.31 11.87 19.53
C GLU A 109 -6.24 12.41 20.49
N ALA A 110 -4.97 12.04 20.26
CA ALA A 110 -3.81 12.58 20.96
C ALA A 110 -3.37 13.98 20.48
N GLY A 111 -4.04 14.57 19.50
CA GLY A 111 -3.82 15.95 19.04
C GLY A 111 -3.15 16.11 17.67
N ALA A 112 -2.83 15.03 16.94
CA ALA A 112 -2.27 15.13 15.60
C ALA A 112 -3.36 15.60 14.61
N ASN A 113 -3.19 16.77 13.99
CA ASN A 113 -4.12 17.25 12.96
C ASN A 113 -3.76 16.69 11.59
N ILE A 114 -4.14 15.42 11.36
CA ILE A 114 -3.95 14.71 10.08
C ILE A 114 -5.30 14.27 9.52
N VAL A 115 -5.45 14.22 8.20
CA VAL A 115 -6.70 13.95 7.48
C VAL A 115 -6.48 12.81 6.50
N ASN A 116 -7.35 11.78 6.52
CA ASN A 116 -7.38 10.75 5.48
C ASN A 116 -7.90 11.37 4.18
N ILE A 117 -7.08 11.39 3.14
CA ILE A 117 -7.39 11.99 1.83
C ILE A 117 -7.60 10.95 0.73
N ALA A 118 -7.20 9.68 0.96
CA ALA A 118 -7.47 8.57 0.05
C ALA A 118 -7.30 7.22 0.76
N GLN A 119 -8.34 6.41 0.78
CA GLN A 119 -8.34 5.06 1.34
C GLN A 119 -7.93 4.05 0.26
N ILE A 120 -6.67 3.65 0.28
CA ILE A 120 -6.14 2.74 -0.74
C ILE A 120 -6.59 1.31 -0.49
N PHE A 121 -6.37 0.75 0.71
CA PHE A 121 -6.91 -0.57 1.04
C PHE A 121 -8.35 -0.44 1.49
N GLN A 122 -9.27 -0.97 0.69
CA GLN A 122 -10.72 -0.91 0.89
C GLN A 122 -11.22 -1.98 1.88
N ARG A 123 -10.35 -2.91 2.29
CA ARG A 123 -10.63 -4.07 3.13
C ARG A 123 -9.46 -4.33 4.06
N SER A 124 -9.70 -5.07 5.16
CA SER A 124 -8.63 -5.58 6.00
C SER A 124 -7.96 -6.80 5.38
N GLY A 125 -6.64 -6.85 5.46
CA GLY A 125 -5.82 -8.00 5.10
C GLY A 125 -5.35 -8.81 6.32
N THR A 126 -5.78 -8.48 7.53
CA THR A 126 -5.30 -9.15 8.75
C THR A 126 -5.98 -10.50 8.94
N LEU A 127 -5.16 -11.47 9.28
CA LEU A 127 -5.52 -12.87 9.52
C LEU A 127 -5.01 -13.34 10.88
N GLN A 128 -5.59 -14.43 11.38
CA GLN A 128 -4.93 -15.29 12.35
C GLN A 128 -4.75 -16.68 11.74
N VAL A 129 -3.51 -17.14 11.65
CA VAL A 129 -3.14 -18.41 11.00
C VAL A 129 -2.74 -19.43 12.05
N SER A 130 -3.26 -20.65 11.96
CA SER A 130 -2.91 -21.76 12.82
C SER A 130 -2.73 -23.05 12.01
N PHE A 131 -1.98 -24.02 12.54
CA PHE A 131 -1.99 -25.35 11.94
C PHE A 131 -3.40 -25.96 12.00
N LYS A 132 -3.69 -26.82 11.03
CA LYS A 132 -5.01 -27.45 10.89
C LYS A 132 -5.44 -28.25 12.12
N ASP A 133 -4.53 -28.95 12.74
CA ASP A 133 -4.73 -29.79 13.92
C ASP A 133 -4.90 -29.00 15.22
N ALA A 134 -4.53 -27.72 15.26
CA ALA A 134 -4.82 -26.83 16.39
C ALA A 134 -6.31 -26.61 16.62
N GLY A 135 -7.14 -26.87 15.58
CA GLY A 135 -8.61 -26.79 15.66
C GLY A 135 -9.16 -25.38 15.81
N ILE A 136 -8.40 -24.37 15.37
CA ILE A 136 -8.78 -22.95 15.42
C ILE A 136 -9.35 -22.56 14.04
N ALA A 137 -10.67 -22.59 13.89
CA ALA A 137 -11.37 -22.27 12.64
C ALA A 137 -12.04 -20.89 12.65
N THR A 138 -12.33 -20.35 13.83
CA THR A 138 -12.97 -19.06 14.05
C THR A 138 -12.36 -18.38 15.27
N SER A 139 -12.60 -17.09 15.46
CA SER A 139 -12.15 -16.38 16.67
C SER A 139 -12.75 -16.91 17.98
N ALA A 140 -13.88 -17.63 17.92
CA ALA A 140 -14.46 -18.29 19.10
C ALA A 140 -13.57 -19.44 19.63
N ASP A 141 -12.71 -20.00 18.78
CA ASP A 141 -11.79 -21.09 19.14
C ASP A 141 -10.50 -20.58 19.79
N PHE A 142 -10.33 -19.27 19.95
CA PHE A 142 -9.14 -18.68 20.59
C PHE A 142 -9.11 -18.91 22.11
N ALA A 143 -10.24 -19.25 22.73
CA ALA A 143 -10.33 -19.43 24.17
C ALA A 143 -9.27 -20.43 24.72
N GLY A 144 -8.44 -19.96 25.67
CA GLY A 144 -7.37 -20.73 26.28
C GLY A 144 -6.16 -21.02 25.39
N LYS A 145 -6.07 -20.40 24.21
CA LYS A 145 -4.97 -20.56 23.26
C LYS A 145 -3.91 -19.48 23.42
N LYS A 146 -2.71 -19.79 22.94
CA LYS A 146 -1.62 -18.82 22.76
C LYS A 146 -1.77 -18.13 21.43
N ILE A 147 -2.23 -16.89 21.45
CA ILE A 147 -2.51 -16.08 20.27
C ILE A 147 -1.36 -15.08 20.07
N GLY A 148 -0.62 -15.27 18.99
CA GLY A 148 0.42 -14.34 18.58
C GLY A 148 -0.17 -13.03 18.07
N ASN A 149 0.51 -11.93 18.39
CA ASN A 149 0.22 -10.60 17.86
C ASN A 149 1.50 -9.75 17.82
N TRP A 150 1.54 -8.76 16.94
CA TRP A 150 2.72 -7.87 16.85
C TRP A 150 2.74 -6.77 17.91
N GLY A 151 1.60 -6.42 18.48
CA GLY A 151 1.48 -5.22 19.31
C GLY A 151 1.56 -3.92 18.50
N PHE A 152 1.92 -2.81 19.15
CA PHE A 152 2.14 -1.51 18.52
C PHE A 152 0.93 -0.96 17.72
N GLY A 153 -0.30 -1.34 18.12
CA GLY A 153 -1.54 -0.95 17.47
C GLY A 153 -1.90 -1.80 16.24
N ASN A 154 -1.29 -2.97 16.07
CA ASN A 154 -1.71 -3.97 15.06
C ASN A 154 -2.75 -4.94 15.63
N GLU A 155 -2.82 -5.09 16.94
CA GLU A 155 -3.67 -6.03 17.69
C GLU A 155 -5.15 -5.65 17.77
N PHE A 156 -5.57 -4.51 17.20
CA PHE A 156 -6.94 -4.00 17.41
C PHE A 156 -8.01 -4.94 16.85
N GLU A 157 -7.77 -5.58 15.70
CA GLU A 157 -8.71 -6.52 15.12
C GLU A 157 -8.78 -7.82 15.92
N ILE A 158 -7.67 -8.26 16.53
CA ILE A 158 -7.63 -9.40 17.47
C ILE A 158 -8.53 -9.10 18.67
N PHE A 159 -8.38 -7.94 19.29
CA PHE A 159 -9.22 -7.53 20.42
C PHE A 159 -10.70 -7.41 20.04
N ALA A 160 -11.00 -6.91 18.84
CA ALA A 160 -12.35 -6.84 18.33
C ALA A 160 -12.97 -8.24 18.14
N ALA A 161 -12.19 -9.19 17.61
CA ALA A 161 -12.57 -10.58 17.42
C ALA A 161 -12.83 -11.28 18.77
N LEU A 162 -11.94 -11.13 19.73
CA LEU A 162 -12.09 -11.65 21.10
C LEU A 162 -13.36 -11.08 21.77
N THR A 163 -13.56 -9.75 21.68
CA THR A 163 -14.75 -9.09 22.22
C THR A 163 -16.03 -9.65 21.61
N LYS A 164 -16.05 -9.81 20.28
CA LYS A 164 -17.19 -10.40 19.55
C LYS A 164 -17.46 -11.83 19.96
N ALA A 165 -16.41 -12.62 20.20
CA ALA A 165 -16.52 -14.02 20.67
C ALA A 165 -16.88 -14.12 22.15
N GLY A 166 -16.94 -13.02 22.89
CA GLY A 166 -17.21 -13.02 24.34
C GLY A 166 -16.00 -13.51 25.17
N ILE A 167 -14.80 -13.44 24.62
CA ILE A 167 -13.54 -13.84 25.25
C ILE A 167 -12.89 -12.59 25.82
N ASP A 168 -12.55 -12.62 27.11
CA ASP A 168 -11.80 -11.53 27.76
C ASP A 168 -10.33 -11.58 27.29
N PRO A 169 -9.82 -10.52 26.65
CA PRO A 169 -8.44 -10.49 26.15
C PRO A 169 -7.36 -10.68 27.23
N ALA A 170 -7.65 -10.30 28.49
CA ALA A 170 -6.69 -10.36 29.57
C ALA A 170 -6.65 -11.74 30.26
N THR A 171 -7.71 -12.53 30.18
CA THR A 171 -7.84 -13.79 30.94
C THR A 171 -8.31 -14.98 30.11
N GLY A 172 -8.90 -14.74 28.95
CA GLY A 172 -9.48 -15.79 28.11
C GLY A 172 -8.54 -16.38 27.07
N VAL A 173 -7.41 -15.73 26.81
CA VAL A 173 -6.33 -16.15 25.90
C VAL A 173 -4.98 -15.84 26.53
N GLU A 174 -3.92 -16.46 26.04
CA GLU A 174 -2.54 -16.02 26.29
C GLU A 174 -2.07 -15.23 25.06
N LEU A 175 -2.03 -13.90 25.17
CA LEU A 175 -1.51 -13.04 24.11
C LEU A 175 0.02 -13.05 24.16
N VAL A 176 0.64 -13.49 23.07
CA VAL A 176 2.09 -13.60 22.92
C VAL A 176 2.58 -12.63 21.87
N GLN A 177 3.50 -11.74 22.23
CA GLN A 177 4.12 -10.88 21.23
C GLN A 177 4.99 -11.71 20.29
N GLN A 178 4.65 -11.71 19.02
CA GLN A 178 5.41 -12.38 17.96
C GLN A 178 6.34 -11.42 17.23
N GLN A 179 7.35 -11.96 16.56
CA GLN A 179 8.16 -11.22 15.61
C GLN A 179 7.37 -11.01 14.30
N PHE A 180 7.89 -10.18 13.40
CA PHE A 180 7.28 -9.93 12.09
C PHE A 180 7.65 -11.06 11.10
N ASP A 181 7.49 -12.30 11.57
CA ASP A 181 7.68 -13.54 10.82
C ASP A 181 6.79 -14.65 11.40
N MET A 182 6.86 -15.84 10.83
CA MET A 182 6.05 -16.97 11.24
C MET A 182 6.84 -18.04 12.04
N ALA A 183 8.06 -17.71 12.48
CA ALA A 183 8.93 -18.65 13.18
C ALA A 183 8.29 -19.21 14.46
N GLY A 184 7.61 -18.36 15.24
CA GLY A 184 6.92 -18.78 16.47
C GLY A 184 5.79 -19.79 16.23
N LEU A 185 5.02 -19.63 15.14
CA LEU A 185 4.00 -20.60 14.75
C LEU A 185 4.64 -21.91 14.27
N LEU A 186 5.63 -21.83 13.39
CA LEU A 186 6.32 -23.01 12.84
C LEU A 186 7.08 -23.81 13.90
N ALA A 187 7.55 -23.16 14.96
CA ALA A 187 8.18 -23.79 16.12
C ALA A 187 7.18 -24.37 17.14
N GLY A 188 5.89 -24.01 17.05
CA GLY A 188 4.85 -24.42 18.01
C GLY A 188 4.89 -23.61 19.32
N ASP A 189 5.52 -22.45 19.34
CA ASP A 189 5.57 -21.58 20.51
C ASP A 189 4.23 -20.87 20.76
N ILE A 190 3.45 -20.64 19.68
CA ILE A 190 2.11 -20.07 19.67
C ILE A 190 1.15 -20.98 18.89
N ASP A 191 -0.12 -20.98 19.28
CA ASP A 191 -1.16 -21.81 18.65
C ASP A 191 -1.69 -21.18 17.34
N ALA A 192 -1.70 -19.85 17.28
CA ALA A 192 -2.07 -19.10 16.08
C ALA A 192 -1.27 -17.80 16.00
N ALA A 193 -0.84 -17.42 14.81
CA ALA A 193 -0.04 -16.23 14.53
C ALA A 193 -0.85 -15.16 13.82
N GLU A 194 -0.67 -13.90 14.19
CA GLU A 194 -1.13 -12.76 13.41
C GLU A 194 -0.35 -12.71 12.09
N ALA A 195 -1.06 -12.47 10.99
CA ALA A 195 -0.49 -12.46 9.65
C ALA A 195 -1.25 -11.49 8.74
N MET A 196 -0.54 -10.91 7.79
CA MET A 196 -1.21 -10.25 6.65
C MET A 196 -1.41 -11.27 5.52
N THR A 197 -2.55 -11.20 4.82
CA THR A 197 -2.81 -12.01 3.62
C THR A 197 -1.65 -11.96 2.63
N TYR A 198 -1.04 -10.77 2.53
CA TYR A 198 -0.03 -10.45 1.54
C TYR A 198 1.42 -10.70 2.00
N ASN A 199 1.68 -10.92 3.30
CA ASN A 199 3.05 -11.07 3.81
C ASN A 199 3.23 -12.37 4.60
N GLU A 200 2.90 -12.40 5.88
CA GLU A 200 3.23 -13.53 6.78
C GLU A 200 2.51 -14.81 6.36
N TYR A 201 1.32 -14.73 5.76
CA TYR A 201 0.66 -15.93 5.25
C TYR A 201 1.46 -16.58 4.10
N ALA A 202 2.12 -15.81 3.25
CA ALA A 202 3.04 -16.36 2.28
C ALA A 202 4.23 -17.07 2.95
N GLN A 203 4.79 -16.51 4.02
CA GLN A 203 5.96 -17.08 4.69
C GLN A 203 5.72 -18.52 5.22
N VAL A 204 4.51 -18.83 5.70
CA VAL A 204 4.20 -20.23 6.09
C VAL A 204 4.12 -21.14 4.86
N LEU A 205 3.61 -20.64 3.72
CA LEU A 205 3.52 -21.41 2.48
C LEU A 205 4.87 -21.52 1.74
N GLU A 206 5.85 -20.74 2.12
CA GLU A 206 7.23 -20.75 1.62
C GLU A 206 8.17 -21.63 2.49
N ALA A 207 7.66 -22.10 3.62
CA ALA A 207 8.41 -22.96 4.54
C ALA A 207 8.29 -24.44 4.13
N ILE A 208 9.36 -25.20 4.38
CA ILE A 208 9.36 -26.65 4.17
C ILE A 208 8.63 -27.33 5.32
N ASN A 209 7.64 -28.14 4.97
CA ASN A 209 7.00 -29.08 5.91
C ASN A 209 7.98 -30.23 6.21
N PRO A 210 8.45 -30.39 7.47
CA PRO A 210 9.45 -31.39 7.82
C PRO A 210 8.96 -32.84 7.63
N ASP A 211 7.65 -33.08 7.64
CA ASP A 211 7.08 -34.42 7.49
C ASP A 211 7.05 -34.89 6.04
N THR A 212 6.90 -33.97 5.11
CA THR A 212 6.77 -34.27 3.67
C THR A 212 8.02 -33.94 2.86
N GLY A 213 8.84 -33.00 3.34
CA GLY A 213 9.98 -32.43 2.63
C GLY A 213 9.59 -31.51 1.45
N ALA A 214 8.31 -31.13 1.35
CA ALA A 214 7.78 -30.17 0.40
C ALA A 214 7.35 -28.88 1.12
N LEU A 215 7.01 -27.84 0.38
CA LEU A 215 6.40 -26.63 0.96
C LEU A 215 5.07 -26.99 1.64
N TYR A 216 4.75 -26.24 2.70
CA TYR A 216 3.41 -26.25 3.24
C TYR A 216 2.39 -25.76 2.20
N THR A 217 1.17 -26.22 2.35
CA THR A 217 0.03 -25.86 1.48
C THR A 217 -1.08 -25.20 2.29
N PRO A 218 -2.03 -24.49 1.66
CA PRO A 218 -3.17 -23.91 2.37
C PRO A 218 -3.97 -24.94 3.20
N GLU A 219 -3.96 -26.21 2.80
CA GLU A 219 -4.65 -27.31 3.48
C GLU A 219 -4.05 -27.66 4.84
N ASP A 220 -2.77 -27.30 5.07
CA ASP A 220 -2.08 -27.53 6.34
C ASP A 220 -2.51 -26.53 7.44
N PHE A 221 -3.20 -25.46 7.06
CA PHE A 221 -3.56 -24.35 7.95
C PHE A 221 -5.07 -24.11 8.04
N ASN A 222 -5.49 -23.55 9.17
CA ASN A 222 -6.72 -22.78 9.30
C ASN A 222 -6.37 -21.30 9.26
N VAL A 223 -7.22 -20.52 8.62
CA VAL A 223 -7.08 -19.07 8.48
C VAL A 223 -8.35 -18.39 8.93
N VAL A 224 -8.26 -17.62 10.01
CA VAL A 224 -9.34 -16.75 10.50
C VAL A 224 -9.12 -15.36 9.89
N SER A 225 -10.03 -14.93 9.01
CA SER A 225 -9.98 -13.59 8.39
C SER A 225 -10.84 -12.64 9.21
N TYR A 226 -10.24 -11.59 9.72
CA TYR A 226 -10.96 -10.57 10.49
C TYR A 226 -11.94 -9.77 9.63
N GLU A 227 -11.64 -9.58 8.34
CA GLU A 227 -12.61 -9.01 7.39
C GLU A 227 -13.84 -9.93 7.22
N ALA A 228 -13.64 -11.23 7.01
CA ALA A 228 -14.73 -12.20 6.87
C ALA A 228 -15.53 -12.35 8.17
N GLU A 229 -14.92 -12.23 9.33
CA GLU A 229 -15.60 -12.21 10.62
C GLU A 229 -16.33 -10.88 10.92
N GLY A 230 -16.17 -9.86 10.07
CA GLY A 230 -16.82 -8.56 10.23
C GLY A 230 -16.24 -7.71 11.34
N VAL A 231 -15.01 -7.96 11.72
CA VAL A 231 -14.21 -7.15 12.67
C VAL A 231 -13.03 -6.47 12.00
N GLY A 232 -12.91 -6.59 10.67
CA GLY A 232 -11.90 -5.89 9.87
C GLY A 232 -12.05 -4.38 9.94
N MET A 233 -10.93 -3.70 10.11
CA MET A 233 -10.82 -2.23 10.14
C MET A 233 -10.11 -1.75 8.89
N LEU A 234 -10.36 -0.50 8.46
CA LEU A 234 -9.67 0.11 7.32
C LEU A 234 -8.19 0.27 7.59
N GLN A 235 -7.38 -0.16 6.62
CA GLN A 235 -5.93 -0.21 6.73
C GLN A 235 -5.27 0.91 5.91
N ASP A 236 -4.30 0.61 5.06
CA ASP A 236 -3.45 1.57 4.36
C ASP A 236 -4.23 2.68 3.67
N ALA A 237 -4.04 3.89 4.18
CA ALA A 237 -4.60 5.12 3.65
C ALA A 237 -3.52 6.18 3.50
N ILE A 238 -3.74 7.13 2.59
CA ILE A 238 -2.91 8.32 2.43
C ILE A 238 -3.46 9.41 3.35
N TRP A 239 -2.58 9.90 4.23
CA TRP A 239 -2.87 10.97 5.16
C TRP A 239 -2.13 12.24 4.80
N ALA A 240 -2.77 13.38 5.01
CA ALA A 240 -2.24 14.72 4.78
C ALA A 240 -2.30 15.57 6.06
N ASN A 241 -1.48 16.62 6.15
CA ASN A 241 -1.51 17.57 7.25
C ASN A 241 -2.77 18.44 7.15
N GLY A 242 -3.63 18.41 8.20
CA GLY A 242 -4.92 19.09 8.22
C GLY A 242 -4.80 20.61 8.22
N ASP A 243 -3.79 21.17 8.88
CA ASP A 243 -3.58 22.62 8.90
C ASP A 243 -3.16 23.15 7.53
N LYS A 244 -2.27 22.42 6.84
CA LYS A 244 -1.89 22.76 5.46
C LYS A 244 -3.07 22.64 4.50
N LEU A 245 -3.88 21.57 4.60
CA LEU A 245 -5.07 21.41 3.75
C LEU A 245 -6.07 22.57 3.93
N ALA A 246 -6.25 23.04 5.16
CA ALA A 246 -7.19 24.13 5.46
C ALA A 246 -6.70 25.51 5.03
N SER A 247 -5.39 25.74 4.99
CA SER A 247 -4.80 27.08 4.82
C SER A 247 -4.05 27.29 3.50
N ASP A 248 -3.65 26.22 2.82
CA ASP A 248 -2.83 26.29 1.59
C ASP A 248 -3.50 25.58 0.40
N PRO A 249 -4.16 26.32 -0.50
CA PRO A 249 -4.75 25.76 -1.70
C PRO A 249 -3.73 25.06 -2.63
N ALA A 250 -2.46 25.48 -2.63
CA ALA A 250 -1.43 24.85 -3.45
C ALA A 250 -1.07 23.46 -2.89
N TYR A 251 -1.12 23.26 -1.57
CA TYR A 251 -0.96 21.94 -0.96
C TYR A 251 -2.14 21.02 -1.28
N ALA A 252 -3.38 21.52 -1.31
CA ALA A 252 -4.55 20.75 -1.71
C ALA A 252 -4.48 20.31 -3.19
N ASP A 253 -4.01 21.18 -4.11
CA ASP A 253 -3.76 20.83 -5.52
C ASP A 253 -2.64 19.79 -5.65
N THR A 254 -1.55 19.95 -4.89
CA THR A 254 -0.46 18.97 -4.81
C THR A 254 -0.98 17.62 -4.31
N ALA A 255 -1.83 17.60 -3.29
CA ALA A 255 -2.44 16.38 -2.75
C ALA A 255 -3.30 15.66 -3.80
N ALA A 256 -4.12 16.39 -4.57
CA ALA A 256 -4.94 15.80 -5.63
C ALA A 256 -4.07 15.17 -6.75
N LYS A 257 -3.02 15.85 -7.17
CA LYS A 257 -2.06 15.34 -8.16
C LYS A 257 -1.28 14.12 -7.63
N PHE A 258 -0.86 14.17 -6.38
CA PHE A 258 -0.18 13.06 -5.71
C PHE A 258 -1.07 11.82 -5.61
N VAL A 259 -2.33 11.98 -5.18
CA VAL A 259 -3.32 10.89 -5.10
C VAL A 259 -3.61 10.32 -6.48
N ALA A 260 -3.80 11.17 -7.51
CA ALA A 260 -4.04 10.70 -8.87
C ALA A 260 -2.88 9.85 -9.40
N ALA A 261 -1.64 10.33 -9.30
CA ALA A 261 -0.47 9.58 -9.74
C ALA A 261 -0.25 8.29 -8.92
N SER A 262 -0.55 8.30 -7.61
CA SER A 262 -0.50 7.10 -6.76
C SER A 262 -1.52 6.05 -7.22
N ILE A 263 -2.77 6.45 -7.49
CA ILE A 263 -3.81 5.54 -8.00
C ILE A 263 -3.43 5.02 -9.39
N GLN A 264 -2.85 5.85 -10.25
CA GLN A 264 -2.33 5.42 -11.55
C GLN A 264 -1.22 4.37 -11.39
N GLY A 265 -0.33 4.52 -10.41
CA GLY A 265 0.69 3.53 -10.07
C GLY A 265 0.07 2.20 -9.61
N TRP A 266 -0.97 2.24 -8.80
CA TRP A 266 -1.71 1.05 -8.38
C TRP A 266 -2.47 0.39 -9.54
N ALA A 267 -3.06 1.16 -10.45
CA ALA A 267 -3.68 0.62 -11.68
C ALA A 267 -2.63 -0.04 -12.59
N PHE A 268 -1.44 0.57 -12.74
CA PHE A 268 -0.33 -0.04 -13.45
C PHE A 268 0.06 -1.38 -12.82
N CYS A 269 0.20 -1.46 -11.51
CA CYS A 269 0.56 -2.68 -10.78
C CYS A 269 -0.51 -3.76 -10.93
N ARG A 270 -1.80 -3.40 -10.91
CA ARG A 270 -2.91 -4.32 -11.18
C ARG A 270 -2.76 -4.99 -12.55
N ASP A 271 -2.43 -4.20 -13.56
CA ASP A 271 -2.40 -4.64 -14.95
C ASP A 271 -1.04 -5.23 -15.36
N ASN A 272 0.04 -4.98 -14.58
CA ASN A 272 1.43 -5.37 -14.85
C ASN A 272 2.14 -5.88 -13.58
N ALA A 273 1.55 -6.88 -12.91
CA ALA A 273 1.99 -7.32 -11.59
C ALA A 273 3.47 -7.77 -11.53
N GLU A 274 3.97 -8.46 -12.56
CA GLU A 274 5.38 -8.89 -12.62
C GLU A 274 6.34 -7.70 -12.76
N ALA A 275 6.01 -6.73 -13.63
CA ALA A 275 6.81 -5.52 -13.78
C ALA A 275 6.83 -4.71 -12.47
N CYS A 276 5.69 -4.64 -11.80
CA CYS A 276 5.58 -3.95 -10.52
C CYS A 276 6.39 -4.66 -9.41
N ARG A 277 6.36 -6.00 -9.36
CA ARG A 277 7.24 -6.78 -8.49
C ARG A 277 8.71 -6.47 -8.75
N ASP A 278 9.13 -6.43 -10.01
CA ASP A 278 10.53 -6.17 -10.39
C ASP A 278 10.98 -4.77 -9.95
N ILE A 279 10.10 -3.77 -10.05
CA ILE A 279 10.35 -2.42 -9.53
C ILE A 279 10.62 -2.48 -8.02
N VAL A 280 9.78 -3.17 -7.25
CA VAL A 280 9.93 -3.27 -5.79
C VAL A 280 11.22 -4.00 -5.41
N VAL A 281 11.53 -5.11 -6.06
CA VAL A 281 12.78 -5.86 -5.82
C VAL A 281 13.99 -4.98 -6.13
N ALA A 282 13.96 -4.20 -7.21
CA ALA A 282 15.03 -3.27 -7.57
C ALA A 282 15.19 -2.10 -6.56
N LYS A 283 14.15 -1.78 -5.79
CA LYS A 283 14.21 -0.77 -4.71
C LYS A 283 14.83 -1.28 -3.41
N GLY A 284 15.19 -2.56 -3.33
CA GLY A 284 15.89 -3.14 -2.21
C GLY A 284 15.02 -3.89 -1.22
N SER A 285 13.89 -4.45 -1.67
CA SER A 285 13.11 -5.38 -0.84
C SER A 285 14.00 -6.51 -0.31
N THR A 286 13.85 -6.83 0.96
CA THR A 286 14.56 -7.96 1.60
C THR A 286 13.91 -9.31 1.30
N LEU A 287 12.67 -9.31 0.80
CA LEU A 287 11.92 -10.50 0.43
C LEU A 287 12.08 -10.79 -1.07
N GLY A 288 12.13 -12.07 -1.42
CA GLY A 288 12.41 -12.53 -2.77
C GLY A 288 11.30 -12.28 -3.79
N ALA A 289 11.56 -12.60 -5.04
CA ALA A 289 10.69 -12.23 -6.16
C ALA A 289 9.33 -12.96 -6.13
N SER A 290 9.27 -14.24 -5.74
CA SER A 290 8.00 -14.96 -5.66
C SER A 290 7.12 -14.44 -4.54
N HIS A 291 7.71 -14.10 -3.39
CA HIS A 291 7.03 -13.46 -2.28
C HIS A 291 6.46 -12.09 -2.69
N GLN A 292 7.27 -11.24 -3.34
CA GLN A 292 6.83 -9.92 -3.78
C GLN A 292 5.70 -9.99 -4.81
N LEU A 293 5.69 -11.01 -5.68
CA LEU A 293 4.59 -11.23 -6.62
C LEU A 293 3.31 -11.68 -5.90
N TRP A 294 3.43 -12.57 -4.89
CA TRP A 294 2.32 -12.93 -4.02
C TRP A 294 1.78 -11.68 -3.31
N GLN A 295 2.66 -10.93 -2.69
CA GLN A 295 2.29 -9.72 -1.96
C GLN A 295 1.57 -8.72 -2.87
N MET A 296 2.07 -8.50 -4.09
CA MET A 296 1.43 -7.64 -5.09
C MET A 296 0.01 -8.11 -5.41
N ASN A 297 -0.17 -9.42 -5.62
CA ASN A 297 -1.47 -10.02 -5.95
C ASN A 297 -2.47 -9.89 -4.79
N GLU A 298 -2.05 -10.20 -3.56
CA GLU A 298 -2.92 -10.10 -2.38
C GLU A 298 -3.28 -8.66 -2.04
N VAL A 299 -2.33 -7.72 -2.14
CA VAL A 299 -2.61 -6.28 -1.97
C VAL A 299 -3.61 -5.80 -3.02
N SER A 300 -3.48 -6.25 -4.27
CA SER A 300 -4.45 -5.92 -5.32
C SER A 300 -5.87 -6.37 -4.96
N LYS A 301 -6.07 -7.49 -4.25
CA LYS A 301 -7.37 -7.93 -3.75
C LYS A 301 -7.95 -7.02 -2.66
N LEU A 302 -7.09 -6.30 -1.93
CA LEU A 302 -7.53 -5.32 -0.93
C LEU A 302 -7.97 -3.99 -1.57
N ILE A 303 -7.46 -3.67 -2.75
CA ILE A 303 -7.77 -2.44 -3.49
C ILE A 303 -8.93 -2.68 -4.47
N TRP A 304 -8.85 -3.75 -5.28
CA TRP A 304 -9.74 -4.02 -6.40
C TRP A 304 -10.72 -5.18 -6.12
N PRO A 305 -11.91 -5.17 -6.72
CA PRO A 305 -12.54 -4.02 -7.36
C PRO A 305 -12.90 -2.93 -6.35
N ALA A 306 -12.86 -1.68 -6.80
CA ALA A 306 -13.26 -0.51 -6.03
C ALA A 306 -14.45 0.18 -6.73
N PRO A 307 -15.69 -0.23 -6.46
CA PRO A 307 -16.86 0.24 -7.21
C PRO A 307 -17.04 1.76 -7.18
N MET A 308 -16.66 2.42 -6.08
CA MET A 308 -16.68 3.87 -5.95
C MET A 308 -15.41 4.54 -6.50
N GLY A 309 -14.39 3.76 -6.85
CA GLY A 309 -13.05 4.16 -7.24
C GLY A 309 -12.03 3.95 -6.12
N ALA A 310 -10.81 3.56 -6.49
CA ALA A 310 -9.69 3.42 -5.55
C ALA A 310 -9.38 4.76 -4.90
N GLY A 311 -9.15 4.75 -3.60
CA GLY A 311 -8.93 5.97 -2.81
C GLY A 311 -10.20 6.58 -2.22
N MET A 312 -11.40 6.29 -2.75
CA MET A 312 -12.65 6.77 -2.16
C MET A 312 -12.88 6.13 -0.79
N ILE A 313 -13.25 6.94 0.18
CA ILE A 313 -13.57 6.48 1.52
C ILE A 313 -15.05 6.11 1.57
N ASP A 314 -15.34 4.82 1.77
CA ASP A 314 -16.68 4.31 2.02
C ASP A 314 -17.13 4.67 3.45
N ALA A 315 -18.22 5.41 3.56
CA ALA A 315 -18.71 5.87 4.84
C ALA A 315 -19.10 4.70 5.77
N ALA A 316 -19.66 3.62 5.23
CA ALA A 316 -20.05 2.48 6.04
C ALA A 316 -18.83 1.70 6.57
N ALA A 317 -17.78 1.55 5.76
CA ALA A 317 -16.51 0.95 6.19
C ALA A 317 -15.78 1.83 7.22
N TRP A 318 -15.84 3.16 7.04
CA TRP A 318 -15.33 4.12 8.01
C TRP A 318 -16.06 4.01 9.34
N ASP A 319 -17.40 4.07 9.33
CA ASP A 319 -18.22 4.00 10.53
C ASP A 319 -18.05 2.67 11.26
N ARG A 320 -17.91 1.56 10.52
CA ARG A 320 -17.56 0.26 11.10
C ARG A 320 -16.22 0.31 11.83
N THR A 321 -15.19 0.86 11.18
CA THR A 321 -13.86 1.00 11.77
C THR A 321 -13.89 1.84 13.05
N VAL A 322 -14.57 2.98 13.04
CA VAL A 322 -14.74 3.85 14.22
C VAL A 322 -15.50 3.12 15.33
N THR A 323 -16.61 2.45 14.99
CA THR A 323 -17.41 1.69 15.96
C THR A 323 -16.60 0.60 16.64
N LEU A 324 -15.83 -0.15 15.88
CA LEU A 324 -14.94 -1.19 16.42
C LEU A 324 -13.85 -0.58 17.30
N ALA A 325 -13.21 0.50 16.85
CA ALA A 325 -12.17 1.18 17.64
C ALA A 325 -12.69 1.75 18.97
N GLN A 326 -13.95 2.20 19.02
CA GLN A 326 -14.59 2.67 20.26
C GLN A 326 -15.09 1.52 21.16
N GLY A 327 -15.48 0.39 20.57
CA GLY A 327 -16.02 -0.75 21.29
C GLY A 327 -14.98 -1.76 21.76
N THR A 328 -13.77 -1.73 21.17
CA THR A 328 -12.72 -2.70 21.41
C THR A 328 -11.84 -2.28 22.57
N LYS A 329 -11.74 -3.14 23.58
CA LYS A 329 -10.89 -2.92 24.76
C LYS A 329 -9.54 -3.62 24.60
N ASN A 330 -8.48 -2.91 24.98
CA ASN A 330 -7.14 -3.48 25.12
C ASN A 330 -6.98 -4.24 26.45
N LEU A 331 -5.76 -4.70 26.75
CA LEU A 331 -5.45 -5.45 27.97
C LEU A 331 -5.69 -4.64 29.26
N GLU A 332 -5.56 -3.33 29.20
CA GLU A 332 -5.79 -2.41 30.33
C GLU A 332 -7.27 -2.04 30.49
N GLY A 333 -8.14 -2.53 29.61
CA GLY A 333 -9.56 -2.22 29.58
C GLY A 333 -9.91 -0.87 28.97
N SER A 334 -8.95 -0.18 28.36
CA SER A 334 -9.12 1.05 27.60
C SER A 334 -9.53 0.73 26.16
N THR A 335 -10.33 1.60 25.55
CA THR A 335 -10.68 1.48 24.14
C THR A 335 -9.61 2.15 23.26
N VAL A 336 -9.53 1.74 21.99
CA VAL A 336 -8.62 2.36 20.99
C VAL A 336 -8.96 3.84 20.81
N LEU A 337 -10.26 4.15 20.76
CA LEU A 337 -10.78 5.52 20.74
C LEU A 337 -11.73 5.71 21.91
N THR A 338 -11.57 6.81 22.65
CA THR A 338 -12.45 7.19 23.75
C THR A 338 -13.67 7.98 23.28
N ALA A 339 -13.56 8.63 22.13
CA ALA A 339 -14.62 9.40 21.50
C ALA A 339 -14.67 9.19 19.98
N ALA A 340 -15.79 9.56 19.35
CA ALA A 340 -15.87 9.61 17.90
C ALA A 340 -14.86 10.63 17.34
N PRO A 341 -14.22 10.35 16.20
CA PRO A 341 -13.31 11.30 15.57
C PRO A 341 -14.00 12.66 15.34
N THR A 342 -13.27 13.74 15.54
CA THR A 342 -13.76 15.08 15.21
C THR A 342 -14.04 15.20 13.71
N GLU A 343 -14.94 16.11 13.35
CA GLU A 343 -15.20 16.49 11.96
C GLU A 343 -13.89 16.78 11.21
N GLY A 344 -13.81 16.40 9.95
CA GLY A 344 -12.60 16.56 9.14
C GLY A 344 -11.52 15.48 9.37
N ALA A 345 -11.85 14.35 10.00
CA ALA A 345 -10.93 13.22 10.10
C ALA A 345 -10.65 12.56 8.73
N TYR A 346 -11.55 12.72 7.79
CA TYR A 346 -11.35 12.36 6.38
C TYR A 346 -12.05 13.35 5.46
N THR A 347 -11.64 13.34 4.16
CA THR A 347 -12.33 14.01 3.08
C THR A 347 -12.24 13.20 1.79
N ASN A 348 -13.32 13.20 1.02
CA ASN A 348 -13.34 12.67 -0.34
C ASN A 348 -13.09 13.75 -1.42
N ASP A 349 -12.90 15.01 -1.04
CA ASP A 349 -12.71 16.11 -2.00
C ASP A 349 -11.40 15.94 -2.77
N ILE A 350 -10.33 15.54 -2.10
CA ILE A 350 -9.00 15.35 -2.74
C ILE A 350 -9.04 14.20 -3.74
N VAL A 351 -9.60 13.04 -3.36
CA VAL A 351 -9.72 11.91 -4.28
C VAL A 351 -10.68 12.20 -5.43
N THR A 352 -11.74 12.98 -5.19
CA THR A 352 -12.67 13.43 -6.25
C THR A 352 -11.94 14.34 -7.25
N ALA A 353 -11.10 15.25 -6.78
CA ALA A 353 -10.25 16.07 -7.64
C ALA A 353 -9.22 15.22 -8.41
N ALA A 354 -8.66 14.18 -7.76
CA ALA A 354 -7.76 13.23 -8.41
C ALA A 354 -8.45 12.45 -9.55
N TYR A 355 -9.73 12.08 -9.39
CA TYR A 355 -10.47 11.39 -10.45
C TYR A 355 -10.64 12.25 -11.71
N ALA A 356 -10.78 13.56 -11.60
CA ALA A 356 -10.82 14.42 -12.77
C ALA A 356 -9.51 14.35 -13.60
N ILE A 357 -8.37 14.17 -12.92
CA ILE A 357 -7.06 13.95 -13.57
C ILE A 357 -7.02 12.55 -14.22
N LEU A 358 -7.45 11.53 -13.50
CA LEU A 358 -7.45 10.14 -13.97
C LEU A 358 -8.40 9.94 -15.16
N ASP A 359 -9.57 10.56 -15.14
CA ASP A 359 -10.53 10.56 -16.26
C ASP A 359 -9.92 11.18 -17.53
N ALA A 360 -9.20 12.31 -17.36
CA ALA A 360 -8.51 12.96 -18.48
C ALA A 360 -7.37 12.10 -19.06
N LEU A 361 -6.77 11.23 -18.24
CA LEU A 361 -5.73 10.27 -18.63
C LEU A 361 -6.30 8.93 -19.11
N GLY A 362 -7.61 8.70 -18.97
CA GLY A 362 -8.25 7.44 -19.33
C GLY A 362 -7.86 6.25 -18.43
N VAL A 363 -7.50 6.51 -17.17
CA VAL A 363 -7.10 5.50 -16.21
C VAL A 363 -8.33 4.82 -15.59
N ASP A 364 -8.40 3.50 -15.64
CA ASP A 364 -9.42 2.72 -14.92
C ASP A 364 -9.04 2.64 -13.43
N TYR A 365 -9.63 3.51 -12.62
CA TYR A 365 -9.46 3.54 -11.17
C TYR A 365 -10.54 2.75 -10.41
N LYS A 366 -11.39 1.99 -11.11
CA LYS A 366 -12.38 1.09 -10.48
C LYS A 366 -11.95 -0.37 -10.48
N GLY A 367 -11.29 -0.80 -11.54
CA GLY A 367 -10.77 -2.16 -11.67
C GLY A 367 -11.88 -3.22 -11.63
N GLU A 368 -13.04 -2.96 -12.24
CA GLU A 368 -14.19 -3.89 -12.22
C GLU A 368 -13.85 -5.25 -12.86
N ALA A 369 -12.93 -5.25 -13.82
CA ALA A 369 -12.47 -6.45 -14.51
C ALA A 369 -11.29 -7.14 -13.80
N PHE A 370 -10.86 -6.68 -12.62
CA PHE A 370 -9.74 -7.27 -11.91
C PHE A 370 -9.97 -8.74 -11.61
N ALA A 371 -8.98 -9.57 -11.94
CA ALA A 371 -8.93 -10.98 -11.59
C ALA A 371 -7.58 -11.29 -10.95
N PRO A 372 -7.57 -11.90 -9.75
CA PRO A 372 -6.32 -12.29 -9.09
C PRO A 372 -5.52 -13.28 -9.93
N LEU A 373 -4.19 -13.19 -9.81
CA LEU A 373 -3.27 -14.16 -10.40
C LEU A 373 -3.20 -15.43 -9.54
N THR A 374 -2.83 -16.53 -10.17
CA THR A 374 -2.30 -17.69 -9.45
C THR A 374 -0.80 -17.51 -9.32
N VAL A 375 -0.31 -17.34 -8.11
CA VAL A 375 1.12 -17.15 -7.82
C VAL A 375 1.69 -18.46 -7.28
N THR A 376 2.81 -18.90 -7.84
CA THR A 376 3.58 -20.00 -7.28
C THR A 376 4.63 -19.44 -6.34
N LEU A 377 4.57 -19.85 -5.08
CA LEU A 377 5.58 -19.52 -4.09
C LEU A 377 6.76 -20.50 -4.17
N ASN A 378 7.94 -20.00 -3.88
CA ASN A 378 9.17 -20.78 -3.79
C ASN A 378 9.64 -20.83 -2.34
N GLU A 379 10.51 -21.77 -2.00
CA GLU A 379 11.13 -21.85 -0.69
C GLU A 379 11.82 -20.52 -0.32
N GLY A 380 11.46 -19.96 0.83
CA GLY A 380 11.99 -18.68 1.32
C GLY A 380 11.63 -17.47 0.46
N GLY A 381 10.63 -17.59 -0.42
CA GLY A 381 10.12 -16.47 -1.22
C GLY A 381 10.95 -16.08 -2.44
N ASN A 382 11.90 -16.87 -2.88
CA ASN A 382 12.86 -16.57 -3.96
C ASN A 382 12.28 -16.72 -5.37
#